data_caa5a17fdeab28ecc76ae203f4edf3fc
#
_entry.id   caa5a17fdeab28ecc76ae203f4edf3fc
#
_cell.length_a   1.000
_cell.length_b   1.000
_cell.length_c   1.000
_cell.angle_alpha   90.00
_cell.angle_beta   90.00
_cell.angle_gamma   90.00
#
_symmetry.space_group_name_H-M   'P 1'
#
loop_
_entity.id
_entity.type
_entity.pdbx_description
1 polymer ?
#
loop_
_entity_poly.entity_id
_entity_poly.type
_entity_poly.pdbx_seq_one_letter_code
_entity_poly.pdbx_strand_id
1 'polypeptide(L)'
;MAKLEELENSLQDPSQINIMHRIDKVLFSHGGLTTEFVKWLNEDLLDADIDEVIAVVNDASHDYLWNDESPLWLRPQNKDRETFRADIYKQVVGHTPVERIFEKDGIISTDVFSTYRDGTQIGESAMIVIDSETGKYEKIEVMGKLGYKIETVSVIDE
;
A
#
# COMPACT_ATOMS: atom_id res chain seq x y z
N MET A 1 -1.17 -21.16 15.99
CA MET A 1 -0.20 -21.92 15.18
C MET A 1 -0.87 -22.63 14.00
N ALA A 2 -1.94 -23.42 14.18
CA ALA A 2 -2.60 -24.14 13.07
C ALA A 2 -3.01 -23.27 11.85
N LYS A 3 -3.48 -22.02 12.08
CA LYS A 3 -3.86 -21.12 10.97
C LYS A 3 -2.66 -20.59 10.14
N LEU A 4 -1.48 -20.50 10.74
CA LEU A 4 -0.27 -20.09 10.01
C LEU A 4 0.22 -21.23 9.11
N GLU A 5 0.21 -22.46 9.62
CA GLU A 5 0.56 -23.66 8.85
C GLU A 5 -0.43 -23.93 7.71
N GLU A 6 -1.73 -23.64 7.92
CA GLU A 6 -2.74 -23.70 6.84
C GLU A 6 -2.47 -22.65 5.75
N LEU A 7 -2.06 -21.43 6.13
CA LEU A 7 -1.72 -20.38 5.19
C LEU A 7 -0.44 -20.73 4.42
N GLU A 8 0.61 -21.16 5.11
CA GLU A 8 1.87 -21.58 4.50
C GLU A 8 1.66 -22.75 3.53
N ASN A 9 0.81 -23.72 3.90
CA ASN A 9 0.48 -24.85 3.02
C ASN A 9 -0.45 -24.47 1.85
N SER A 10 -1.18 -23.35 1.94
CA SER A 10 -2.04 -22.85 0.85
C SER A 10 -1.28 -22.03 -0.17
N LEU A 11 -0.10 -21.51 0.19
CA LEU A 11 0.76 -20.78 -0.73
C LEU A 11 1.53 -21.79 -1.59
N GLN A 12 1.37 -21.66 -2.91
CA GLN A 12 2.11 -22.51 -3.86
C GLN A 12 3.62 -22.25 -3.79
N ASP A 13 4.01 -21.01 -3.44
CA ASP A 13 5.39 -20.59 -3.28
C ASP A 13 5.48 -19.46 -2.22
N PRO A 14 5.91 -19.76 -0.98
CA PRO A 14 6.09 -18.74 0.06
C PRO A 14 7.11 -17.65 -0.29
N SER A 15 8.04 -17.90 -1.21
CA SER A 15 9.02 -16.90 -1.67
C SER A 15 8.37 -15.74 -2.45
N GLN A 16 7.11 -15.89 -2.85
CA GLN A 16 6.34 -14.83 -3.49
C GLN A 16 5.71 -13.83 -2.51
N ILE A 17 5.82 -14.05 -1.21
CA ILE A 17 5.41 -13.08 -0.20
C ILE A 17 6.52 -12.05 -0.06
N ASN A 18 6.30 -10.88 -0.61
CA ASN A 18 7.22 -9.76 -0.56
C ASN A 18 6.62 -8.60 0.23
N ILE A 19 7.47 -7.72 0.76
CA ILE A 19 7.09 -6.50 1.46
C ILE A 19 6.47 -5.51 0.49
N MET A 20 7.00 -5.48 -0.73
CA MET A 20 6.58 -4.58 -1.79
C MET A 20 6.50 -5.29 -3.14
N HIS A 21 5.47 -4.95 -3.91
CA HIS A 21 5.29 -5.37 -5.30
C HIS A 21 5.08 -4.18 -6.21
N ARG A 22 5.47 -4.32 -7.47
CA ARG A 22 5.19 -3.36 -8.53
C ARG A 22 4.40 -4.01 -9.66
N ILE A 23 3.41 -3.27 -10.15
CA ILE A 23 2.75 -3.55 -11.43
C ILE A 23 2.77 -2.22 -12.20
N ASP A 24 3.53 -2.15 -13.27
CA ASP A 24 3.74 -0.97 -14.10
C ASP A 24 4.10 0.28 -13.26
N LYS A 25 3.18 1.23 -13.14
CA LYS A 25 3.34 2.48 -12.38
C LYS A 25 2.73 2.45 -10.97
N VAL A 26 2.33 1.28 -10.51
CA VAL A 26 1.70 1.13 -9.20
C VAL A 26 2.56 0.26 -8.30
N LEU A 27 2.87 0.78 -7.12
CA LEU A 27 3.56 0.08 -6.04
C LEU A 27 2.53 -0.34 -4.98
N PHE A 28 2.65 -1.56 -4.52
CA PHE A 28 1.81 -2.13 -3.45
C PHE A 28 2.69 -2.48 -2.27
N SER A 29 2.34 -1.99 -1.09
CA SER A 29 3.00 -2.34 0.16
C SER A 29 2.05 -2.21 1.33
N HIS A 30 2.47 -2.62 2.53
CA HIS A 30 1.63 -2.50 3.72
C HIS A 30 1.46 -1.05 4.17
N GLY A 31 2.55 -0.28 4.30
CA GLY A 31 2.53 1.10 4.83
C GLY A 31 2.98 2.19 3.85
N GLY A 32 3.69 1.85 2.79
CA GLY A 32 4.22 2.79 1.80
C GLY A 32 5.75 2.96 1.87
N LEU A 33 6.31 3.57 0.84
CA LEU A 33 7.75 3.82 0.68
C LEU A 33 8.03 5.32 0.62
N THR A 34 8.94 5.79 1.47
CA THR A 34 9.37 7.18 1.51
C THR A 34 10.78 7.35 0.95
N THR A 35 11.09 8.55 0.49
CA THR A 35 12.44 8.94 0.06
C THR A 35 13.45 8.77 1.21
N GLU A 36 13.05 9.10 2.44
CA GLU A 36 13.90 8.97 3.63
C GLU A 36 14.26 7.51 3.94
N PHE A 37 13.30 6.60 3.84
CA PHE A 37 13.57 5.18 4.07
C PHE A 37 14.52 4.60 3.02
N VAL A 38 14.31 4.92 1.75
CA VAL A 38 15.21 4.50 0.64
C VAL A 38 16.61 5.02 0.86
N LYS A 39 16.75 6.30 1.19
CA LYS A 39 18.04 6.92 1.51
C LYS A 39 18.73 6.28 2.71
N TRP A 40 17.97 5.90 3.71
CA TRP A 40 18.52 5.22 4.90
C TRP A 40 18.99 3.79 4.60
N LEU A 41 18.32 3.06 3.69
CA LEU A 41 18.81 1.77 3.22
C LEU A 41 20.14 1.91 2.46
N ASN A 42 20.17 2.77 1.47
CA ASN A 42 21.36 3.13 0.70
C ASN A 42 21.04 4.38 -0.14
N GLU A 43 21.84 5.44 -0.03
CA GLU A 43 21.66 6.69 -0.77
C GLU A 43 21.74 6.51 -2.30
N ASP A 44 22.52 5.54 -2.78
CA ASP A 44 22.65 5.25 -4.22
C ASP A 44 21.32 4.76 -4.84
N LEU A 45 20.42 4.22 -4.03
CA LEU A 45 19.09 3.77 -4.48
C LEU A 45 18.18 4.92 -4.90
N LEU A 46 18.48 6.16 -4.53
CA LEU A 46 17.69 7.33 -4.96
C LEU A 46 17.69 7.49 -6.49
N ASP A 47 18.79 7.09 -7.14
CA ASP A 47 18.95 7.17 -8.61
C ASP A 47 18.85 5.79 -9.31
N ALA A 48 18.74 4.70 -8.54
CA ALA A 48 18.66 3.34 -9.06
C ALA A 48 17.33 3.06 -9.80
N ASP A 49 17.28 1.98 -10.57
CA ASP A 49 16.04 1.49 -11.15
C ASP A 49 15.04 1.07 -10.06
N ILE A 50 13.76 1.25 -10.29
CA ILE A 50 12.72 0.96 -9.29
C ILE A 50 12.69 -0.52 -8.89
N ASP A 51 12.98 -1.44 -9.82
CA ASP A 51 12.99 -2.87 -9.52
C ASP A 51 14.19 -3.24 -8.64
N GLU A 52 15.32 -2.53 -8.77
CA GLU A 52 16.46 -2.65 -7.86
C GLU A 52 16.09 -2.16 -6.45
N VAL A 53 15.44 -0.99 -6.35
CA VAL A 53 14.94 -0.48 -5.06
C VAL A 53 14.02 -1.48 -4.39
N ILE A 54 13.04 -2.02 -5.12
CA ILE A 54 12.09 -3.01 -4.61
C ILE A 54 12.81 -4.28 -4.15
N ALA A 55 13.78 -4.76 -4.90
CA ALA A 55 14.57 -5.94 -4.53
C ALA A 55 15.32 -5.71 -3.21
N VAL A 56 15.96 -4.56 -3.03
CA VAL A 56 16.66 -4.21 -1.78
C VAL A 56 15.68 -4.05 -0.61
N VAL A 57 14.50 -3.45 -0.83
CA VAL A 57 13.45 -3.35 0.21
C VAL A 57 12.96 -4.73 0.63
N ASN A 58 12.75 -5.64 -0.34
CA ASN A 58 12.28 -6.99 -0.06
C ASN A 58 13.31 -7.87 0.65
N ASP A 59 14.61 -7.59 0.46
CA ASP A 59 15.73 -8.29 1.10
C ASP A 59 16.23 -7.57 2.37
N ALA A 60 15.58 -6.48 2.77
CA ALA A 60 16.01 -5.67 3.90
C ALA A 60 15.94 -6.47 5.22
N SER A 61 16.98 -6.32 6.04
CA SER A 61 17.06 -7.01 7.33
C SER A 61 16.00 -6.52 8.33
N HIS A 62 15.73 -7.33 9.34
CA HIS A 62 14.81 -7.00 10.43
C HIS A 62 15.11 -5.61 11.05
N ASP A 63 16.39 -5.24 11.21
CA ASP A 63 16.77 -3.98 11.84
C ASP A 63 16.30 -2.76 11.02
N TYR A 64 16.28 -2.87 9.69
CA TYR A 64 15.72 -1.85 8.82
C TYR A 64 14.19 -1.87 8.81
N LEU A 65 13.58 -3.04 8.84
CA LEU A 65 12.13 -3.18 8.71
C LEU A 65 11.38 -2.89 10.01
N TRP A 66 12.04 -3.03 11.18
CA TRP A 66 11.38 -2.87 12.48
C TRP A 66 11.49 -1.44 13.01
N ASN A 67 11.01 -0.49 12.25
CA ASN A 67 10.92 0.92 12.62
C ASN A 67 9.72 1.61 11.93
N ASP A 68 9.33 2.77 12.45
CA ASP A 68 8.12 3.50 12.04
C ASP A 68 8.21 4.11 10.62
N GLU A 69 9.37 4.14 9.99
CA GLU A 69 9.57 4.66 8.64
C GLU A 69 9.59 3.55 7.57
N SER A 70 9.59 2.29 8.00
CA SER A 70 9.62 1.16 7.07
C SER A 70 8.28 0.95 6.36
N PRO A 71 8.28 0.29 5.18
CA PRO A 71 7.05 -0.05 4.47
C PRO A 71 6.08 -0.94 5.24
N LEU A 72 6.49 -1.52 6.38
CA LEU A 72 5.65 -2.32 7.26
C LEU A 72 4.92 -1.48 8.32
N TRP A 73 5.53 -0.36 8.78
CA TRP A 73 5.04 0.39 9.93
C TRP A 73 4.70 1.85 9.63
N LEU A 74 5.06 2.33 8.45
CA LEU A 74 4.80 3.70 8.05
C LEU A 74 3.30 4.02 8.10
N ARG A 75 2.99 5.19 8.66
CA ARG A 75 1.63 5.76 8.71
C ARG A 75 1.63 7.11 8.00
N PRO A 76 1.58 7.12 6.66
CA PRO A 76 1.71 8.34 5.88
C PRO A 76 0.59 9.35 6.17
N GLN A 77 -0.57 8.88 6.65
CA GLN A 77 -1.70 9.73 7.04
C GLN A 77 -1.38 10.63 8.26
N ASN A 78 -0.44 10.19 9.10
CA ASN A 78 -0.13 10.83 10.38
C ASN A 78 1.16 11.67 10.33
N LYS A 79 1.95 11.55 9.27
CA LYS A 79 3.25 12.24 9.13
C LYS A 79 3.34 12.88 7.76
N ASP A 80 3.93 14.07 7.73
CA ASP A 80 4.29 14.72 6.47
C ASP A 80 5.63 14.15 6.01
N ARG A 81 5.58 13.22 5.06
CA ARG A 81 6.74 12.50 4.52
C ARG A 81 6.73 12.58 3.01
N GLU A 82 7.91 12.69 2.44
CA GLU A 82 8.07 12.64 1.00
C GLU A 82 7.90 11.22 0.50
N THR A 83 6.82 10.99 -0.26
CA THR A 83 6.57 9.71 -0.93
C THR A 83 7.62 9.49 -2.01
N PHE A 84 8.26 8.33 -1.99
CA PHE A 84 9.30 8.00 -2.96
C PHE A 84 8.75 7.98 -4.38
N ARG A 85 9.29 8.87 -5.24
CA ARG A 85 8.95 9.02 -6.67
C ARG A 85 7.44 9.14 -6.94
N ALA A 86 6.74 9.93 -6.13
CA ALA A 86 5.29 10.15 -6.27
C ALA A 86 4.88 10.77 -7.61
N ASP A 87 5.80 11.42 -8.30
CA ASP A 87 5.64 11.97 -9.65
C ASP A 87 5.56 10.90 -10.75
N ILE A 88 6.09 9.70 -10.48
CA ILE A 88 6.15 8.58 -11.45
C ILE A 88 5.22 7.45 -11.03
N TYR A 89 5.18 7.12 -9.74
CA TYR A 89 4.49 5.96 -9.21
C TYR A 89 3.38 6.34 -8.25
N LYS A 90 2.25 5.65 -8.33
CA LYS A 90 1.23 5.62 -7.28
C LYS A 90 1.52 4.49 -6.31
N GLN A 91 1.30 4.73 -5.03
CA GLN A 91 1.44 3.69 -4.00
C GLN A 91 0.08 3.35 -3.40
N VAL A 92 -0.29 2.08 -3.42
CA VAL A 92 -1.49 1.57 -2.77
C VAL A 92 -1.10 0.91 -1.46
N VAL A 93 -1.68 1.39 -0.35
CA VAL A 93 -1.31 0.97 1.00
C VAL A 93 -2.53 0.64 1.86
N GLY A 94 -2.28 -0.19 2.90
CA GLY A 94 -3.22 -0.50 3.98
C GLY A 94 -2.75 0.06 5.32
N HIS A 95 -2.53 -0.82 6.31
CA HIS A 95 -1.93 -0.62 7.62
C HIS A 95 -2.65 0.35 8.56
N THR A 96 -2.99 1.55 8.09
CA THR A 96 -3.63 2.57 8.91
C THR A 96 -5.11 2.63 8.55
N PRO A 97 -6.01 2.26 9.48
CA PRO A 97 -7.44 2.36 9.25
C PRO A 97 -7.87 3.78 8.90
N VAL A 98 -8.67 3.90 7.85
CA VAL A 98 -9.21 5.18 7.36
C VAL A 98 -10.72 5.07 7.19
N GLU A 99 -11.43 6.20 7.39
CA GLU A 99 -12.89 6.21 7.22
C GLU A 99 -13.32 6.14 5.76
N ARG A 100 -12.47 6.62 4.87
CA ARG A 100 -12.69 6.61 3.41
C ARG A 100 -11.40 6.35 2.68
N ILE A 101 -11.48 5.72 1.52
CA ILE A 101 -10.37 5.64 0.58
C ILE A 101 -10.06 7.04 0.09
N PHE A 102 -8.81 7.45 0.16
CA PHE A 102 -8.34 8.75 -0.32
C PHE A 102 -6.91 8.66 -0.84
N GLU A 103 -6.55 9.61 -1.67
CA GLU A 103 -5.18 9.81 -2.14
C GLU A 103 -4.59 11.08 -1.54
N LYS A 104 -3.34 11.00 -1.10
CA LYS A 104 -2.52 12.13 -0.68
C LYS A 104 -1.07 11.87 -1.07
N ASP A 105 -0.46 12.84 -1.74
CA ASP A 105 0.96 12.81 -2.12
C ASP A 105 1.39 11.52 -2.83
N GLY A 106 0.55 11.00 -3.74
CA GLY A 106 0.78 9.78 -4.50
C GLY A 106 0.52 8.48 -3.75
N ILE A 107 0.06 8.55 -2.49
CA ILE A 107 -0.34 7.38 -1.68
C ILE A 107 -1.86 7.26 -1.64
N ILE A 108 -2.38 6.11 -2.04
CA ILE A 108 -3.79 5.74 -1.96
C ILE A 108 -3.99 4.85 -0.73
N SER A 109 -4.66 5.37 0.29
CA SER A 109 -4.96 4.64 1.54
C SER A 109 -6.25 3.86 1.40
N THR A 110 -6.19 2.52 1.59
CA THR A 110 -7.29 1.60 1.29
C THR A 110 -7.78 0.77 2.48
N ASP A 111 -7.22 0.94 3.69
CA ASP A 111 -7.65 0.17 4.87
C ASP A 111 -8.98 0.71 5.45
N VAL A 112 -10.07 0.41 4.77
CA VAL A 112 -11.44 0.78 5.17
C VAL A 112 -12.20 -0.37 5.82
N PHE A 113 -11.66 -1.60 5.81
CA PHE A 113 -12.31 -2.80 6.36
C PHE A 113 -11.85 -3.18 7.77
N SER A 114 -10.88 -2.46 8.33
CA SER A 114 -10.50 -2.62 9.74
C SER A 114 -11.67 -2.33 10.67
N THR A 115 -11.68 -3.00 11.83
CA THR A 115 -12.79 -2.89 12.79
C THR A 115 -12.33 -2.37 14.15
N TYR A 116 -13.25 -1.74 14.89
CA TYR A 116 -13.11 -1.49 16.30
C TYR A 116 -13.15 -2.81 17.09
N ARG A 117 -12.88 -2.74 18.41
CA ARG A 117 -12.89 -3.93 19.28
C ARG A 117 -14.25 -4.61 19.39
N ASP A 118 -15.33 -3.90 19.15
CA ASP A 118 -16.70 -4.41 19.14
C ASP A 118 -17.10 -5.05 17.81
N GLY A 119 -16.19 -5.08 16.84
CA GLY A 119 -16.42 -5.63 15.50
C GLY A 119 -17.07 -4.65 14.52
N THR A 120 -17.35 -3.40 14.94
CA THR A 120 -17.88 -2.38 14.06
C THR A 120 -16.79 -1.95 13.05
N GLN A 121 -17.11 -1.90 11.77
CA GLN A 121 -16.22 -1.44 10.72
C GLN A 121 -15.87 0.04 10.90
N ILE A 122 -14.59 0.40 10.71
CA ILE A 122 -14.10 1.78 10.87
C ILE A 122 -14.44 2.62 9.64
N GLY A 123 -14.24 2.07 8.45
CA GLY A 123 -14.37 2.81 7.22
C GLY A 123 -15.56 2.42 6.35
N GLU A 124 -15.62 2.99 5.18
CA GLU A 124 -16.63 2.68 4.15
C GLU A 124 -16.47 1.26 3.59
N SER A 125 -17.56 0.66 3.10
CA SER A 125 -17.50 -0.62 2.40
C SER A 125 -17.15 -0.38 0.92
N ALA A 126 -15.88 -0.13 0.65
CA ALA A 126 -15.40 0.21 -0.69
C ALA A 126 -14.07 -0.49 -1.02
N MET A 127 -13.80 -0.59 -2.32
CA MET A 127 -12.52 -1.04 -2.88
C MET A 127 -12.16 -0.15 -4.07
N ILE A 128 -10.94 -0.29 -4.57
CA ILE A 128 -10.52 0.38 -5.80
C ILE A 128 -10.23 -0.62 -6.90
N VAL A 129 -10.44 -0.17 -8.14
CA VAL A 129 -9.86 -0.77 -9.35
C VAL A 129 -8.90 0.25 -9.92
N ILE A 130 -7.64 -0.12 -10.07
CA ILE A 130 -6.59 0.77 -10.56
C ILE A 130 -6.05 0.27 -11.89
N ASP A 131 -5.90 1.18 -12.84
CA ASP A 131 -5.19 0.96 -14.08
C ASP A 131 -3.69 1.11 -13.80
N SER A 132 -2.93 0.04 -13.92
CA SER A 132 -1.52 0.01 -13.52
C SER A 132 -0.62 0.83 -14.45
N GLU A 133 -0.98 0.99 -15.73
CA GLU A 133 -0.18 1.76 -16.68
C GLU A 133 -0.31 3.27 -16.47
N THR A 134 -1.50 3.72 -16.07
CA THR A 134 -1.79 5.16 -15.90
C THR A 134 -1.80 5.62 -14.44
N GLY A 135 -1.99 4.70 -13.48
CA GLY A 135 -2.19 5.01 -12.06
C GLY A 135 -3.57 5.63 -11.75
N LYS A 136 -4.47 5.69 -12.72
CA LYS A 136 -5.86 6.13 -12.50
C LYS A 136 -6.67 5.03 -11.84
N TYR A 137 -7.55 5.39 -10.92
CA TYR A 137 -8.37 4.42 -10.22
C TYR A 137 -9.81 4.85 -10.10
N GLU A 138 -10.68 3.87 -9.93
CA GLU A 138 -12.10 4.01 -9.65
C GLU A 138 -12.41 3.40 -8.29
N LYS A 139 -13.23 4.08 -7.49
CA LYS A 139 -13.75 3.54 -6.25
C LYS A 139 -15.05 2.81 -6.50
N ILE A 140 -15.15 1.58 -6.02
CA ILE A 140 -16.34 0.74 -6.07
C ILE A 140 -16.90 0.61 -4.66
N GLU A 141 -18.10 1.15 -4.43
CA GLU A 141 -18.81 0.98 -3.16
C GLU A 141 -19.64 -0.31 -3.18
N VAL A 142 -19.51 -1.09 -2.10
CA VAL A 142 -20.32 -2.31 -1.89
C VAL A 142 -21.60 -1.92 -1.17
N MET A 143 -22.70 -1.90 -1.90
CA MET A 143 -24.03 -1.58 -1.35
C MET A 143 -24.76 -2.85 -0.94
N GLY A 144 -24.55 -3.33 0.30
CA GLY A 144 -25.35 -4.38 0.94
C GLY A 144 -25.46 -5.69 0.14
N LYS A 145 -26.50 -6.52 0.42
CA LYS A 145 -26.67 -7.84 -0.18
C LYS A 145 -27.05 -7.88 -1.68
N LEU A 146 -27.27 -6.74 -2.34
CA LEU A 146 -27.94 -6.69 -3.66
C LEU A 146 -27.33 -5.73 -4.69
N GLY A 147 -26.14 -5.15 -4.49
CA GLY A 147 -25.59 -4.28 -5.51
C GLY A 147 -24.23 -3.66 -5.16
N TYR A 148 -23.56 -3.19 -6.20
CA TYR A 148 -22.39 -2.32 -6.11
C TYR A 148 -22.67 -1.05 -6.90
N LYS A 149 -22.15 0.08 -6.41
CA LYS A 149 -22.14 1.35 -7.11
C LYS A 149 -20.70 1.65 -7.50
N ILE A 150 -20.48 1.91 -8.76
CA ILE A 150 -19.19 2.39 -9.25
C ILE A 150 -19.23 3.91 -9.20
N GLU A 151 -18.38 4.51 -8.38
CA GLU A 151 -18.10 5.95 -8.44
C GLU A 151 -16.73 6.14 -9.07
N THR A 152 -16.73 6.71 -10.27
CA THR A 152 -15.49 7.13 -10.91
C THR A 152 -14.99 8.36 -10.16
N VAL A 153 -13.92 8.20 -9.40
CA VAL A 153 -13.19 9.33 -8.84
C VAL A 153 -12.33 9.89 -9.97
N SER A 154 -12.85 10.89 -10.67
CA SER A 154 -11.99 11.68 -11.55
C SER A 154 -10.96 12.37 -10.66
N VAL A 155 -9.67 12.06 -10.89
CA VAL A 155 -8.57 12.82 -10.33
C VAL A 155 -8.80 14.28 -10.72
N ILE A 156 -9.14 15.12 -9.73
CA ILE A 156 -9.13 16.56 -9.92
C ILE A 156 -7.67 16.94 -9.87
N ASP A 157 -7.09 17.14 -11.05
CA ASP A 157 -5.80 17.83 -11.18
C ASP A 157 -6.01 19.26 -10.64
N GLU A 158 -5.47 19.55 -9.47
CA GLU A 158 -5.19 20.91 -9.01
C GLU A 158 -3.68 21.14 -9.02
#